data_e1982fe031d4231581d1e7a2cd0f90b0
#
_entry.id   e1982fe031d4231581d1e7a2cd0f90b0
#
_cell.length_a   1.000
_cell.length_b   1.000
_cell.length_c   1.000
_cell.angle_alpha   90.00
_cell.angle_beta   90.00
_cell.angle_gamma   90.00
#
_symmetry.space_group_name_H-M   'P 1'
#
loop_
_entity.id
_entity.type
_entity.pdbx_description
1 polymer ?
#
loop_
_entity_poly.entity_id
_entity_poly.type
_entity_poly.pdbx_seq_one_letter_code
_entity_poly.pdbx_strand_id
1 'polypeptide(L)'
;MKTVTLGNTGITVNRNGFGALPIQRISVEEAGKLLRKAYDNGIRFFDTARAYSDSEYKIGQALADVRDDIIIATKTASTTVEGFWKDLETSLSMLKTDHVDIYQFHTPSFCPKPGDGTGLYEAMLEAKAQGKICLLYTSPSPRDA
;
A
#
# COMPACT_ATOMS: atom_id res chain seq x y z
N MET A 1 23.19 1.01 -4.62
CA MET A 1 22.43 1.24 -3.35
C MET A 1 22.31 -0.08 -2.62
N LYS A 2 22.33 -0.10 -1.27
CA LYS A 2 22.17 -1.35 -0.50
C LYS A 2 20.70 -1.81 -0.59
N THR A 3 20.49 -3.11 -0.79
CA THR A 3 19.15 -3.73 -0.82
C THR A 3 18.83 -4.44 0.49
N VAL A 4 17.55 -4.70 0.71
CA VAL A 4 17.01 -5.47 1.83
C VAL A 4 15.87 -6.35 1.32
N THR A 5 15.78 -7.56 1.82
CA THR A 5 14.63 -8.44 1.61
C THR A 5 13.66 -8.26 2.78
N LEU A 6 12.39 -8.02 2.47
CA LEU A 6 11.34 -7.78 3.46
C LEU A 6 10.90 -9.11 4.09
N GLY A 7 11.51 -9.46 5.22
CA GLY A 7 11.19 -10.70 5.94
C GLY A 7 11.25 -11.93 5.02
N ASN A 8 10.22 -12.77 5.07
CA ASN A 8 10.10 -13.98 4.25
C ASN A 8 9.23 -13.78 2.99
N THR A 9 9.05 -12.53 2.56
CA THR A 9 8.14 -12.19 1.45
C THR A 9 8.71 -12.49 0.06
N GLY A 10 10.03 -12.64 -0.05
CA GLY A 10 10.74 -12.69 -1.33
C GLY A 10 10.91 -11.33 -2.02
N ILE A 11 10.31 -10.27 -1.47
CA ILE A 11 10.46 -8.91 -2.02
C ILE A 11 11.79 -8.33 -1.60
N THR A 12 12.64 -8.03 -2.57
CA THR A 12 13.93 -7.37 -2.35
C THR A 12 13.90 -5.99 -2.99
N VAL A 13 14.11 -4.96 -2.18
CA VAL A 13 14.07 -3.55 -2.57
C VAL A 13 15.28 -2.80 -2.06
N ASN A 14 15.46 -1.58 -2.54
CA ASN A 14 16.40 -0.66 -1.94
C ASN A 14 16.06 -0.44 -0.45
N ARG A 15 17.09 -0.31 0.35
CA ARG A 15 16.98 -0.10 1.78
C ARG A 15 16.17 1.15 2.17
N ASN A 16 16.13 2.14 1.28
CA ASN A 16 15.32 3.34 1.44
C ASN A 16 14.00 3.18 0.69
N GLY A 17 12.90 3.37 1.38
CA GLY A 17 11.55 3.48 0.83
C GLY A 17 11.06 4.92 0.82
N PHE A 18 9.97 5.18 0.13
CA PHE A 18 9.30 6.47 0.06
C PHE A 18 8.01 6.42 0.88
N GLY A 19 7.97 7.14 1.99
CA GLY A 19 6.74 7.34 2.78
C GLY A 19 5.92 8.49 2.20
N ALA A 20 4.73 8.18 1.69
CA ALA A 20 3.92 9.11 0.91
C ALA A 20 2.95 9.97 1.73
N LEU A 21 2.98 9.92 3.06
CA LEU A 21 2.15 10.80 3.91
C LEU A 21 2.35 12.29 3.61
N PRO A 22 3.58 12.81 3.47
CA PRO A 22 3.79 14.25 3.27
C PRO A 22 3.31 14.79 1.93
N ILE A 23 3.21 13.97 0.88
CA ILE A 23 2.83 14.46 -0.45
C ILE A 23 1.37 14.92 -0.55
N GLN A 24 0.52 14.58 0.42
CA GLN A 24 -0.85 15.11 0.46
C GLN A 24 -0.89 16.64 0.67
N ARG A 25 0.20 17.25 1.10
CA ARG A 25 0.29 18.70 1.38
C ARG A 25 0.79 19.55 0.21
N ILE A 26 1.13 18.93 -0.91
CA ILE A 26 1.65 19.60 -2.10
C ILE A 26 0.75 19.33 -3.30
N SER A 27 0.92 20.08 -4.38
CA SER A 27 0.13 19.89 -5.59
C SER A 27 0.40 18.52 -6.26
N VAL A 28 -0.50 18.09 -7.14
CA VAL A 28 -0.32 16.87 -7.94
C VAL A 28 0.95 16.97 -8.79
N GLU A 29 1.21 18.15 -9.36
CA GLU A 29 2.40 18.38 -10.19
C GLU A 29 3.70 18.27 -9.39
N GLU A 30 3.76 18.91 -8.22
CA GLU A 30 4.94 18.86 -7.33
C GLU A 30 5.17 17.44 -6.80
N ALA A 31 4.10 16.76 -6.39
CA ALA A 31 4.18 15.36 -5.96
C ALA A 31 4.67 14.47 -7.09
N GLY A 32 4.19 14.67 -8.32
CA GLY A 32 4.63 13.93 -9.49
C GLY A 32 6.13 14.08 -9.75
N LYS A 33 6.65 15.30 -9.71
CA LYS A 33 8.08 15.57 -9.85
C LYS A 33 8.91 14.90 -8.76
N LEU A 34 8.44 14.94 -7.52
CA LEU A 34 9.12 14.35 -6.36
C LEU A 34 9.13 12.82 -6.44
N LEU A 35 7.99 12.20 -6.74
CA LEU A 35 7.85 10.75 -6.88
C LEU A 35 8.71 10.22 -8.04
N ARG A 36 8.70 10.91 -9.17
CA ARG A 36 9.52 10.53 -10.31
C ARG A 36 11.02 10.67 -10.01
N LYS A 37 11.42 11.74 -9.36
CA LYS A 37 12.80 11.92 -8.89
C LYS A 37 13.23 10.80 -7.93
N ALA A 38 12.35 10.39 -7.00
CA ALA A 38 12.63 9.27 -6.12
C ALA A 38 12.84 7.97 -6.90
N TYR A 39 11.95 7.67 -7.85
CA TYR A 39 12.08 6.51 -8.74
C TYR A 39 13.39 6.53 -9.54
N ASP A 40 13.70 7.65 -10.20
CA ASP A 40 14.90 7.81 -11.03
C ASP A 40 16.20 7.65 -10.20
N ASN A 41 16.13 7.94 -8.90
CA ASN A 41 17.22 7.72 -7.95
C ASN A 41 17.20 6.34 -7.27
N GLY A 42 16.43 5.40 -7.81
CA GLY A 42 16.45 3.99 -7.41
C GLY A 42 15.50 3.60 -6.29
N ILE A 43 14.62 4.49 -5.81
CA ILE A 43 13.56 4.09 -4.88
C ILE A 43 12.56 3.19 -5.62
N ARG A 44 12.23 2.05 -5.02
CA ARG A 44 11.31 1.05 -5.58
C ARG A 44 10.18 0.67 -4.64
N PHE A 45 10.21 1.10 -3.39
CA PHE A 45 9.19 0.85 -2.38
C PHE A 45 8.48 2.14 -2.03
N PHE A 46 7.15 2.18 -2.24
CA PHE A 46 6.28 3.34 -1.98
C PHE A 46 5.19 2.94 -1.00
N ASP A 47 5.18 3.56 0.17
CA ASP A 47 4.22 3.31 1.24
C ASP A 47 3.22 4.45 1.34
N THR A 48 1.94 4.11 1.22
CA THR A 48 0.82 5.04 1.32
C THR A 48 -0.33 4.46 2.14
N ALA A 49 -1.48 5.10 2.14
CA ALA A 49 -2.69 4.63 2.81
C ALA A 49 -3.94 5.28 2.20
N ARG A 50 -5.09 4.59 2.27
CA ARG A 50 -6.40 5.16 1.90
C ARG A 50 -6.68 6.46 2.65
N ALA A 51 -6.26 6.53 3.93
CA ALA A 51 -6.45 7.70 4.79
C ALA A 51 -5.57 8.92 4.46
N TYR A 52 -4.61 8.78 3.54
CA TYR A 52 -3.71 9.88 3.15
C TYR A 52 -4.29 10.72 2.00
N SER A 53 -5.54 11.12 2.13
CA SER A 53 -6.31 11.96 1.18
C SER A 53 -6.09 11.56 -0.30
N ASP A 54 -5.32 12.33 -1.05
CA ASP A 54 -5.04 12.13 -2.49
C ASP A 54 -3.67 11.50 -2.78
N SER A 55 -2.97 10.99 -1.76
CA SER A 55 -1.63 10.40 -1.92
C SER A 55 -1.62 9.23 -2.90
N GLU A 56 -2.60 8.33 -2.83
CA GLU A 56 -2.71 7.20 -3.76
C GLU A 56 -2.92 7.68 -5.21
N TYR A 57 -3.77 8.69 -5.39
CA TYR A 57 -3.99 9.31 -6.70
C TYR A 57 -2.70 9.90 -7.28
N LYS A 58 -1.94 10.63 -6.48
CA LYS A 58 -0.66 11.22 -6.88
C LYS A 58 0.37 10.16 -7.30
N ILE A 59 0.46 9.06 -6.55
CA ILE A 59 1.31 7.92 -6.92
C ILE A 59 0.84 7.32 -8.25
N GLY A 60 -0.44 7.06 -8.41
CA GLY A 60 -1.00 6.53 -9.64
C GLY A 60 -0.74 7.42 -10.86
N GLN A 61 -0.86 8.74 -10.70
CA GLN A 61 -0.56 9.68 -11.79
C GLN A 61 0.93 9.68 -12.16
N ALA A 62 1.82 9.59 -11.17
CA ALA A 62 3.25 9.73 -11.38
C ALA A 62 3.96 8.44 -11.83
N LEU A 63 3.48 7.26 -11.41
CA LEU A 63 4.23 6.02 -11.48
C LEU A 63 3.48 4.85 -12.15
N ALA A 64 2.30 5.07 -12.74
CA ALA A 64 1.54 4.01 -13.40
C ALA A 64 2.31 3.33 -14.54
N ASP A 65 3.11 4.10 -15.28
CA ASP A 65 3.93 3.62 -16.39
C ASP A 65 5.09 2.70 -15.96
N VAL A 66 5.45 2.73 -14.69
CA VAL A 66 6.52 1.90 -14.10
C VAL A 66 6.00 0.96 -13.01
N ARG A 67 4.69 0.66 -13.02
CA ARG A 67 4.03 -0.14 -11.97
C ARG A 67 4.74 -1.48 -11.70
N ASP A 68 5.18 -2.17 -12.74
CA ASP A 68 5.81 -3.49 -12.62
C ASP A 68 7.23 -3.44 -12.03
N ASP A 69 7.84 -2.26 -11.96
CA ASP A 69 9.18 -2.05 -11.40
C ASP A 69 9.15 -1.53 -9.96
N ILE A 70 7.97 -1.33 -9.38
CA ILE A 70 7.82 -0.79 -8.03
C ILE A 70 6.96 -1.68 -7.14
N ILE A 71 7.19 -1.55 -5.83
CA ILE A 71 6.40 -2.18 -4.78
C ILE A 71 5.53 -1.10 -4.13
N ILE A 72 4.22 -1.32 -4.11
CA ILE A 72 3.26 -0.43 -3.47
C ILE A 72 2.67 -1.11 -2.23
N ALA A 73 2.82 -0.44 -1.10
CA ALA A 73 2.12 -0.76 0.13
C ALA A 73 1.03 0.28 0.41
N THR A 74 -0.19 -0.15 0.66
CA THR A 74 -1.27 0.73 1.10
C THR A 74 -2.08 0.11 2.23
N LYS A 75 -3.00 0.87 2.82
CA LYS A 75 -3.67 0.50 4.06
C LYS A 75 -5.14 0.89 4.04
N THR A 76 -5.96 0.06 4.68
CA THR A 76 -7.36 0.39 5.00
C THR A 76 -7.52 0.68 6.49
N ALA A 77 -8.36 1.65 6.83
CA ALA A 77 -8.81 1.90 8.19
C ALA A 77 -10.15 1.22 8.49
N SER A 78 -10.72 0.50 7.54
CA SER A 78 -12.02 -0.12 7.68
C SER A 78 -11.99 -1.33 8.60
N THR A 79 -13.05 -1.50 9.38
CA THR A 79 -13.26 -2.63 10.29
C THR A 79 -14.45 -3.50 9.88
N THR A 80 -14.99 -3.29 8.67
CA THR A 80 -16.09 -4.06 8.09
C THR A 80 -15.70 -4.64 6.74
N VAL A 81 -16.31 -5.77 6.36
CA VAL A 81 -16.06 -6.41 5.06
C VAL A 81 -16.42 -5.48 3.91
N GLU A 82 -17.57 -4.82 3.99
CA GLU A 82 -18.00 -3.85 2.97
C GLU A 82 -16.98 -2.71 2.82
N GLY A 83 -16.55 -2.13 3.92
CA GLY A 83 -15.56 -1.06 3.94
C GLY A 83 -14.18 -1.52 3.42
N PHE A 84 -13.77 -2.74 3.76
CA PHE A 84 -12.54 -3.34 3.24
C PHE A 84 -12.53 -3.39 1.71
N TRP A 85 -13.60 -3.93 1.11
CA TRP A 85 -13.71 -4.02 -0.35
C TRP A 85 -13.79 -2.64 -1.00
N LYS A 86 -14.58 -1.74 -0.44
CA LYS A 86 -14.69 -0.37 -0.92
C LYS A 86 -13.34 0.35 -0.91
N ASP A 87 -12.59 0.25 0.18
CA ASP A 87 -11.27 0.86 0.31
C ASP A 87 -10.29 0.25 -0.69
N LEU A 88 -10.27 -1.07 -0.83
CA LEU A 88 -9.37 -1.76 -1.76
C LEU A 88 -9.66 -1.34 -3.21
N GLU A 89 -10.91 -1.38 -3.64
CA GLU A 89 -11.30 -0.97 -5.01
C GLU A 89 -10.97 0.50 -5.27
N THR A 90 -11.20 1.36 -4.29
CA THR A 90 -10.84 2.78 -4.38
C THR A 90 -9.32 2.96 -4.51
N SER A 91 -8.54 2.25 -3.70
CA SER A 91 -7.07 2.28 -3.76
C SER A 91 -6.56 1.84 -5.13
N LEU A 92 -7.07 0.73 -5.64
CA LEU A 92 -6.68 0.23 -6.98
C LEU A 92 -7.00 1.23 -8.08
N SER A 93 -8.17 1.84 -8.03
CA SER A 93 -8.59 2.89 -8.98
C SER A 93 -7.68 4.11 -8.91
N MET A 94 -7.38 4.62 -7.71
CA MET A 94 -6.54 5.80 -7.50
C MET A 94 -5.10 5.54 -7.91
N LEU A 95 -4.56 4.37 -7.60
CA LEU A 95 -3.21 3.94 -7.96
C LEU A 95 -3.07 3.53 -9.43
N LYS A 96 -4.20 3.43 -10.17
CA LYS A 96 -4.23 2.99 -11.58
C LYS A 96 -3.58 1.62 -11.79
N THR A 97 -3.90 0.67 -10.95
CA THR A 97 -3.34 -0.69 -10.97
C THR A 97 -4.42 -1.71 -10.65
N ASP A 98 -4.19 -2.96 -11.03
CA ASP A 98 -5.07 -4.09 -10.72
C ASP A 98 -4.70 -4.81 -9.41
N HIS A 99 -3.56 -4.46 -8.82
CA HIS A 99 -3.07 -5.08 -7.59
C HIS A 99 -2.20 -4.13 -6.76
N VAL A 100 -2.13 -4.41 -5.45
CA VAL A 100 -1.13 -3.86 -4.54
C VAL A 100 -0.24 -4.99 -4.03
N ASP A 101 1.03 -4.68 -3.78
CA ASP A 101 1.99 -5.69 -3.33
C ASP A 101 1.81 -6.01 -1.85
N ILE A 102 1.55 -4.99 -1.05
CA ILE A 102 1.32 -5.12 0.39
C ILE A 102 0.05 -4.35 0.76
N TYR A 103 -0.88 -5.04 1.42
CA TYR A 103 -2.10 -4.42 1.95
C TYR A 103 -2.18 -4.63 3.45
N GLN A 104 -2.46 -3.56 4.20
CA GLN A 104 -2.39 -3.55 5.66
C GLN A 104 -3.66 -2.96 6.28
N PHE A 105 -3.94 -3.36 7.52
CA PHE A 105 -4.86 -2.62 8.39
C PHE A 105 -4.10 -1.47 9.06
N HIS A 106 -4.68 -0.27 9.00
CA HIS A 106 -4.02 0.97 9.44
C HIS A 106 -4.01 1.14 10.97
N THR A 107 -4.74 0.28 11.70
CA THR A 107 -4.90 0.40 13.15
C THR A 107 -4.14 -0.72 13.84
N PRO A 108 -3.10 -0.43 14.64
CA PRO A 108 -2.29 -1.47 15.30
C PRO A 108 -3.04 -2.29 16.34
N SER A 109 -4.16 -1.78 16.85
CA SER A 109 -5.03 -2.49 17.81
C SER A 109 -6.01 -3.46 17.15
N PHE A 110 -6.11 -3.47 15.82
CA PHE A 110 -7.04 -4.29 15.05
C PHE A 110 -6.29 -5.29 14.19
N CYS A 111 -6.46 -6.57 14.49
CA CYS A 111 -5.88 -7.67 13.75
C CYS A 111 -6.95 -8.73 13.50
N PRO A 112 -7.52 -8.83 12.29
CA PRO A 112 -8.47 -9.87 11.95
C PRO A 112 -7.87 -11.26 12.12
N LYS A 113 -8.69 -12.18 12.62
CA LYS A 113 -8.31 -13.58 12.82
C LYS A 113 -9.32 -14.51 12.13
N PRO A 114 -8.91 -15.72 11.73
CA PRO A 114 -9.84 -16.70 11.20
C PRO A 114 -11.01 -16.93 12.16
N GLY A 115 -12.24 -16.83 11.66
CA GLY A 115 -13.43 -17.13 12.44
C GLY A 115 -13.73 -16.16 13.61
N ASP A 116 -13.20 -14.93 13.57
CA ASP A 116 -13.43 -13.93 14.62
C ASP A 116 -14.82 -13.27 14.55
N GLY A 117 -15.65 -13.65 13.59
CA GLY A 117 -17.00 -13.13 13.38
C GLY A 117 -17.06 -11.85 12.53
N THR A 118 -15.92 -11.23 12.21
CA THR A 118 -15.90 -10.03 11.37
C THR A 118 -15.96 -10.33 9.88
N GLY A 119 -15.50 -11.52 9.44
CA GLY A 119 -15.35 -11.91 8.05
C GLY A 119 -14.19 -11.22 7.32
N LEU A 120 -13.41 -10.41 8.01
CA LEU A 120 -12.33 -9.63 7.39
C LEU A 120 -11.13 -10.49 7.01
N TYR A 121 -10.80 -11.49 7.82
CA TYR A 121 -9.73 -12.42 7.48
C TYR A 121 -10.03 -13.18 6.19
N GLU A 122 -11.27 -13.66 6.07
CA GLU A 122 -11.77 -14.36 4.89
C GLU A 122 -11.79 -13.43 3.66
N ALA A 123 -12.21 -12.17 3.82
CA ALA A 123 -12.16 -11.16 2.75
C ALA A 123 -10.72 -10.88 2.28
N MET A 124 -9.76 -10.84 3.19
CA MET A 124 -8.34 -10.71 2.86
C MET A 124 -7.84 -11.88 2.01
N LEU A 125 -8.19 -13.11 2.38
CA LEU A 125 -7.82 -14.31 1.62
C LEU A 125 -8.46 -14.32 0.23
N GLU A 126 -9.72 -13.90 0.14
CA GLU A 126 -10.42 -13.76 -1.14
C GLU A 126 -9.76 -12.72 -2.04
N ALA A 127 -9.44 -11.55 -1.53
CA ALA A 127 -8.74 -10.50 -2.28
C ALA A 127 -7.38 -10.97 -2.79
N LYS A 128 -6.66 -11.78 -1.99
CA LYS A 128 -5.41 -12.42 -2.42
C LYS A 128 -5.65 -13.46 -3.51
N ALA A 129 -6.67 -14.31 -3.37
CA ALA A 129 -7.03 -15.30 -4.38
C ALA A 129 -7.44 -14.66 -5.72
N GLN A 130 -8.07 -13.48 -5.68
CA GLN A 130 -8.40 -12.67 -6.86
C GLN A 130 -7.18 -11.96 -7.47
N GLY A 131 -6.01 -12.04 -6.85
CA GLY A 131 -4.79 -11.36 -7.31
C GLY A 131 -4.74 -9.85 -7.06
N LYS A 132 -5.69 -9.30 -6.28
CA LYS A 132 -5.73 -7.87 -5.94
C LYS A 132 -4.73 -7.47 -4.87
N ILE A 133 -4.30 -8.43 -4.06
CA ILE A 133 -3.32 -8.28 -2.99
C ILE A 133 -2.29 -9.39 -3.11
N CYS A 134 -1.00 -9.06 -3.11
CA CYS A 134 0.06 -10.08 -3.12
C CYS A 134 0.37 -10.57 -1.70
N LEU A 135 0.58 -9.64 -0.77
CA LEU A 135 0.92 -9.91 0.61
C LEU A 135 -0.04 -9.20 1.57
N LEU A 136 -0.47 -9.95 2.57
CA LEU A 136 -1.28 -9.46 3.66
C LEU A 136 -0.39 -9.18 4.85
N TYR A 137 -0.56 -8.01 5.44
CA TYR A 137 0.18 -7.63 6.63
C TYR A 137 -0.72 -6.88 7.61
N THR A 138 -0.53 -7.14 8.89
CA THR A 138 -1.10 -6.31 9.95
C THR A 138 0.05 -5.61 10.65
N SER A 139 -0.14 -4.34 11.03
CA SER A 139 0.89 -3.64 11.79
C SER A 139 1.15 -4.41 13.10
N PRO A 140 2.35 -4.98 13.31
CA PRO A 140 2.56 -5.97 14.37
C PRO A 140 2.77 -5.34 15.74
N SER A 141 2.93 -4.02 15.82
CA SER A 141 3.29 -3.35 17.05
C SER A 141 2.89 -1.88 17.09
N PRO A 142 2.43 -1.36 18.25
CA PRO A 142 2.25 0.08 18.43
C PRO A 142 3.52 0.92 18.23
N ARG A 143 4.70 0.28 18.20
CA ARG A 143 5.98 0.96 17.95
C ARG A 143 6.22 1.23 16.47
N ASP A 144 5.49 0.56 15.59
CA ASP A 144 5.61 0.69 14.13
C ASP A 144 4.49 1.58 13.56
N ALA A 145 3.73 2.19 14.43
CA ALA A 145 2.65 3.12 14.09
C ALA A 145 3.14 4.56 14.00
#